data_858a7291a4711dc8570d8d0c8c7df035
#
_entry.id   858a7291a4711dc8570d8d0c8c7df035
#
_cell.length_a   1.000
_cell.length_b   1.000
_cell.length_c   1.000
_cell.angle_alpha   90.00
_cell.angle_beta   90.00
_cell.angle_gamma   90.00
#
_symmetry.space_group_name_H-M   'P 1'
#
loop_
_entity.id
_entity.type
_entity.pdbx_description
1 polymer ?
#
loop_
_entity_poly.entity_id
_entity_poly.type
_entity_poly.pdbx_seq_one_letter_code
_entity_poly.pdbx_strand_id
1 'polypeptide(L)'
;MKPLVPFTPWPAELAAHYRAQGWWRGQPLTALLDDSAARYPERTALICGERTLSYGQLKREVDALAARLAARGLGHGDTALVQLPNCAEFYICWFALIRCGVVAVHALYSHQRRELVAFARQIEPALLVLSPSHPGFAGEAGSLAALDERVSHSCQTLLFEPAEGADLQSGFAWRQPEFLASTDGSPLTAIAPTPTPADQVAFFQLSGGSTGTPKLIPRTHDDYGYSVRQSVAVCGWDERVIYLCALPAPHNFPLSSPGALGVFYAGGCVVLAKDPSAATCLPLVQRHQVNWAALVPPALALWLEAASHYPQTSLECVQVGGARLSPAHADAVASRLGCRLQQVFGMAEGLVNYTRIEDDQWHIVNTQGRPMSPGDEVEVRDSDGRPLPDGECGELWTRGPYTFRGYFKADAHNQRAFDRDGFYCTGDLVCRLPGGHLMVVGRNKDQINRGGEKIDALEIEELLLTHPEVRQAALVAMPDPMLGERSCAFLMCREPLNLPRLRRFLREQGVADYKLPDRLVLVEQLPHTPVGKIDKQTLREQLAKECA
;
A
#
# COMPACT_ATOMS: atom_id res chain seq x y z
N MET A 1 10.49 -30.36 6.02
CA MET A 1 9.72 -29.14 5.69
C MET A 1 10.57 -27.93 6.09
N LYS A 2 10.61 -26.89 5.26
CA LYS A 2 11.22 -25.62 5.63
C LYS A 2 10.43 -25.00 6.78
N PRO A 3 11.06 -24.27 7.72
CA PRO A 3 10.34 -23.56 8.77
C PRO A 3 9.45 -22.46 8.14
N LEU A 4 8.28 -22.23 8.74
CA LEU A 4 7.40 -21.14 8.32
C LEU A 4 8.07 -19.78 8.62
N VAL A 5 7.65 -18.75 7.90
CA VAL A 5 8.15 -17.39 8.10
C VAL A 5 7.81 -16.92 9.53
N PRO A 6 8.82 -16.54 10.34
CA PRO A 6 8.59 -16.14 11.72
C PRO A 6 7.90 -14.76 11.78
N PHE A 7 7.06 -14.58 12.79
CA PHE A 7 6.40 -13.31 13.10
C PHE A 7 6.02 -13.25 14.58
N THR A 8 5.59 -12.10 15.06
CA THR A 8 5.04 -11.93 16.41
C THR A 8 3.55 -12.26 16.38
N PRO A 9 3.10 -13.39 16.95
CA PRO A 9 1.70 -13.77 16.94
C PRO A 9 0.89 -12.95 17.95
N TRP A 10 -0.42 -12.92 17.76
CA TRP A 10 -1.34 -12.42 18.79
C TRP A 10 -1.28 -13.31 20.04
N PRO A 11 -1.45 -12.74 21.25
CA PRO A 11 -1.65 -13.52 22.45
C PRO A 11 -2.74 -14.56 22.28
N ALA A 12 -2.53 -15.78 22.81
CA ALA A 12 -3.45 -16.90 22.60
C ALA A 12 -4.88 -16.59 23.04
N GLU A 13 -5.05 -15.84 24.13
CA GLU A 13 -6.37 -15.42 24.65
C GLU A 13 -7.09 -14.48 23.67
N LEU A 14 -6.38 -13.50 23.08
CA LEU A 14 -6.97 -12.62 22.08
C LEU A 14 -7.32 -13.39 20.79
N ALA A 15 -6.44 -14.27 20.32
CA ALA A 15 -6.72 -15.11 19.16
C ALA A 15 -7.95 -16.00 19.38
N ALA A 16 -8.08 -16.61 20.58
CA ALA A 16 -9.23 -17.40 20.95
C ALA A 16 -10.51 -16.54 21.01
N HIS A 17 -10.42 -15.34 21.58
CA HIS A 17 -11.53 -14.39 21.61
C HIS A 17 -12.00 -14.03 20.19
N TYR A 18 -11.08 -13.64 19.29
CA TYR A 18 -11.43 -13.25 17.92
C TYR A 18 -12.07 -14.40 17.12
N ARG A 19 -11.63 -15.66 17.36
CA ARG A 19 -12.28 -16.84 16.79
C ARG A 19 -13.67 -17.07 17.38
N ALA A 20 -13.84 -16.92 18.69
CA ALA A 20 -15.14 -17.06 19.36
C ALA A 20 -16.16 -16.02 18.88
N GLN A 21 -15.71 -14.81 18.54
CA GLN A 21 -16.56 -13.78 17.93
C GLN A 21 -16.88 -14.04 16.45
N GLY A 22 -16.29 -15.09 15.82
CA GLY A 22 -16.43 -15.35 14.39
C GLY A 22 -15.69 -14.36 13.49
N TRP A 23 -14.85 -13.51 14.05
CA TRP A 23 -14.03 -12.55 13.30
C TRP A 23 -12.94 -13.28 12.54
N TRP A 24 -12.23 -14.19 13.18
CA TRP A 24 -11.26 -15.08 12.56
C TRP A 24 -11.91 -16.43 12.23
N ARG A 25 -11.90 -16.76 10.94
CA ARG A 25 -12.65 -17.92 10.43
C ARG A 25 -11.81 -19.16 10.16
N GLY A 26 -10.49 -19.06 10.33
CA GLY A 26 -9.58 -20.17 10.01
C GLY A 26 -9.53 -20.50 8.52
N GLN A 27 -9.88 -19.56 7.65
CA GLN A 27 -9.93 -19.74 6.19
C GLN A 27 -8.74 -19.07 5.51
N PRO A 28 -8.16 -19.66 4.45
CA PRO A 28 -7.13 -19.01 3.67
C PRO A 28 -7.72 -17.82 2.89
N LEU A 29 -6.87 -16.82 2.59
CA LEU A 29 -7.28 -15.65 1.79
C LEU A 29 -7.74 -16.02 0.38
N THR A 30 -7.35 -17.19 -0.14
CA THR A 30 -7.86 -17.69 -1.42
C THR A 30 -9.37 -17.95 -1.40
N ALA A 31 -9.98 -18.15 -0.23
CA ALA A 31 -11.43 -18.28 -0.10
C ALA A 31 -12.19 -17.04 -0.60
N LEU A 32 -11.56 -15.83 -0.54
CA LEU A 32 -12.17 -14.61 -1.09
C LEU A 32 -12.47 -14.73 -2.59
N LEU A 33 -11.64 -15.45 -3.34
CA LEU A 33 -11.85 -15.73 -4.76
C LEU A 33 -12.64 -17.04 -4.97
N ASP A 34 -12.30 -18.08 -4.23
CA ASP A 34 -12.84 -19.43 -4.44
C ASP A 34 -14.34 -19.49 -4.21
N ASP A 35 -14.84 -18.84 -3.14
CA ASP A 35 -16.26 -18.79 -2.82
C ASP A 35 -17.07 -18.04 -3.91
N SER A 36 -16.53 -16.93 -4.41
CA SER A 36 -17.15 -16.17 -5.50
C SER A 36 -17.07 -16.90 -6.84
N ALA A 37 -15.96 -17.60 -7.12
CA ALA A 37 -15.84 -18.43 -8.33
C ALA A 37 -16.80 -19.62 -8.32
N ALA A 38 -17.09 -20.19 -7.16
CA ALA A 38 -18.09 -21.23 -7.01
C ALA A 38 -19.52 -20.69 -7.18
N ARG A 39 -19.79 -19.49 -6.67
CA ARG A 39 -21.13 -18.87 -6.70
C ARG A 39 -21.45 -18.22 -8.04
N TYR A 40 -20.48 -17.59 -8.68
CA TYR A 40 -20.64 -16.76 -9.88
C TYR A 40 -19.58 -17.07 -10.96
N PRO A 41 -19.39 -18.31 -11.43
CA PRO A 41 -18.27 -18.71 -12.29
C PRO A 41 -18.16 -17.91 -13.59
N GLU A 42 -19.31 -17.52 -14.17
CA GLU A 42 -19.36 -16.82 -15.46
C GLU A 42 -19.39 -15.29 -15.32
N ARG A 43 -19.55 -14.76 -14.10
CA ARG A 43 -19.54 -13.32 -13.88
C ARG A 43 -18.14 -12.76 -14.07
N THR A 44 -18.06 -11.57 -14.68
CA THR A 44 -16.79 -10.84 -14.84
C THR A 44 -16.22 -10.47 -13.47
N ALA A 45 -15.00 -10.94 -13.20
CA ALA A 45 -14.25 -10.64 -11.98
C ALA A 45 -13.26 -9.50 -12.19
N LEU A 46 -12.66 -9.41 -13.39
CA LEU A 46 -11.56 -8.50 -13.67
C LEU A 46 -11.56 -8.03 -15.12
N ILE A 47 -11.35 -6.73 -15.30
CA ILE A 47 -11.14 -6.08 -16.62
C ILE A 47 -9.79 -5.38 -16.59
N CYS A 48 -8.93 -5.69 -17.55
CA CYS A 48 -7.59 -5.12 -17.71
C CYS A 48 -7.36 -4.79 -19.19
N GLY A 49 -7.54 -3.54 -19.58
CA GLY A 49 -7.55 -3.14 -20.98
C GLY A 49 -8.66 -3.87 -21.76
N GLU A 50 -8.28 -4.59 -22.80
CA GLU A 50 -9.22 -5.41 -23.59
C GLU A 50 -9.44 -6.83 -23.01
N ARG A 51 -8.64 -7.22 -22.03
CA ARG A 51 -8.76 -8.54 -21.40
C ARG A 51 -9.81 -8.54 -20.31
N THR A 52 -10.75 -9.46 -20.42
CA THR A 52 -11.80 -9.70 -19.44
C THR A 52 -11.70 -11.13 -18.91
N LEU A 53 -11.71 -11.29 -17.59
CA LEU A 53 -11.69 -12.61 -16.93
C LEU A 53 -12.96 -12.79 -16.11
N SER A 54 -13.66 -13.91 -16.32
CA SER A 54 -14.69 -14.33 -15.38
C SER A 54 -14.07 -14.91 -14.10
N TYR A 55 -14.85 -15.03 -13.04
CA TYR A 55 -14.39 -15.68 -11.79
C TYR A 55 -13.84 -17.08 -12.03
N GLY A 56 -14.53 -17.85 -12.86
CA GLY A 56 -14.09 -19.21 -13.24
C GLY A 56 -12.78 -19.18 -14.03
N GLN A 57 -12.58 -18.21 -14.93
CA GLN A 57 -11.34 -18.06 -15.67
C GLN A 57 -10.20 -17.62 -14.75
N LEU A 58 -10.43 -16.57 -13.94
CA LEU A 58 -9.43 -16.07 -12.99
C LEU A 58 -8.97 -17.20 -12.03
N LYS A 59 -9.92 -17.95 -11.47
CA LYS A 59 -9.59 -19.08 -10.61
C LYS A 59 -8.75 -20.15 -11.33
N ARG A 60 -9.11 -20.51 -12.57
CA ARG A 60 -8.32 -21.49 -13.35
C ARG A 60 -6.88 -21.02 -13.58
N GLU A 61 -6.68 -19.73 -13.88
CA GLU A 61 -5.33 -19.19 -14.08
C GLU A 61 -4.52 -19.18 -12.77
N VAL A 62 -5.17 -18.83 -11.66
CA VAL A 62 -4.57 -18.93 -10.32
C VAL A 62 -4.16 -20.36 -9.98
N ASP A 63 -5.05 -21.32 -10.19
CA ASP A 63 -4.79 -22.74 -9.89
C ASP A 63 -3.67 -23.30 -10.77
N ALA A 64 -3.66 -22.93 -12.06
CA ALA A 64 -2.63 -23.35 -12.99
C ALA A 64 -1.25 -22.79 -12.61
N LEU A 65 -1.16 -21.50 -12.23
CA LEU A 65 0.11 -20.92 -11.79
C LEU A 65 0.56 -21.55 -10.46
N ALA A 66 -0.36 -21.73 -9.50
CA ALA A 66 -0.06 -22.35 -8.22
C ALA A 66 0.49 -23.78 -8.38
N ALA A 67 -0.14 -24.58 -9.23
CA ALA A 67 0.33 -25.94 -9.53
C ALA A 67 1.75 -25.96 -10.12
N ARG A 68 2.05 -25.00 -11.01
CA ARG A 68 3.39 -24.88 -11.63
C ARG A 68 4.46 -24.44 -10.63
N LEU A 69 4.13 -23.49 -9.73
CA LEU A 69 5.02 -23.06 -8.65
C LEU A 69 5.32 -24.23 -7.70
N ALA A 70 4.30 -24.97 -7.29
CA ALA A 70 4.44 -26.16 -6.46
C ALA A 70 5.29 -27.27 -7.13
N ALA A 71 5.08 -27.53 -8.43
CA ALA A 71 5.87 -28.49 -9.20
C ALA A 71 7.36 -28.10 -9.31
N ARG A 72 7.69 -26.83 -9.11
CA ARG A 72 9.07 -26.34 -9.02
C ARG A 72 9.64 -26.31 -7.60
N GLY A 73 8.93 -26.92 -6.66
CA GLY A 73 9.36 -27.07 -5.28
C GLY A 73 9.14 -25.83 -4.41
N LEU A 74 8.35 -24.86 -4.89
CA LEU A 74 7.98 -23.67 -4.11
C LEU A 74 6.78 -23.99 -3.20
N GLY A 75 6.83 -23.54 -1.96
CA GLY A 75 5.79 -23.83 -0.97
C GLY A 75 6.06 -23.22 0.40
N HIS A 76 5.59 -23.87 1.44
CA HIS A 76 5.72 -23.42 2.82
C HIS A 76 7.17 -23.12 3.19
N GLY A 77 7.39 -21.96 3.81
CA GLY A 77 8.70 -21.47 4.24
C GLY A 77 9.48 -20.75 3.14
N ASP A 78 9.00 -20.75 1.89
CA ASP A 78 9.57 -19.94 0.84
C ASP A 78 8.98 -18.53 0.83
N THR A 79 9.78 -17.59 0.36
CA THR A 79 9.40 -16.20 0.16
C THR A 79 9.53 -15.80 -1.31
N ALA A 80 8.76 -14.81 -1.72
CA ALA A 80 8.84 -14.24 -3.07
C ALA A 80 8.95 -12.72 -3.02
N LEU A 81 9.69 -12.14 -3.97
CA LEU A 81 9.66 -10.70 -4.25
C LEU A 81 8.98 -10.47 -5.59
N VAL A 82 7.86 -9.75 -5.57
CA VAL A 82 7.01 -9.49 -6.73
C VAL A 82 6.95 -8.00 -7.01
N GLN A 83 7.23 -7.59 -8.26
CA GLN A 83 7.03 -6.22 -8.72
C GLN A 83 6.32 -6.24 -10.07
N LEU A 84 5.04 -5.95 -10.06
CA LEU A 84 4.17 -5.90 -11.24
C LEU A 84 3.38 -4.58 -11.27
N PRO A 85 3.04 -4.07 -12.46
CA PRO A 85 2.14 -2.92 -12.59
C PRO A 85 0.69 -3.32 -12.25
N ASN A 86 -0.26 -2.39 -12.41
CA ASN A 86 -1.68 -2.68 -12.36
C ASN A 86 -2.09 -3.55 -13.57
N CYS A 87 -2.03 -4.86 -13.42
CA CYS A 87 -2.35 -5.85 -14.46
C CYS A 87 -3.08 -7.06 -13.86
N ALA A 88 -3.72 -7.85 -14.70
CA ALA A 88 -4.46 -9.03 -14.27
C ALA A 88 -3.55 -10.04 -13.55
N GLU A 89 -2.33 -10.16 -14.04
CA GLU A 89 -1.32 -11.08 -13.52
C GLU A 89 -0.86 -10.76 -12.11
N PHE A 90 -1.00 -9.49 -11.67
CA PHE A 90 -0.76 -9.16 -10.27
C PHE A 90 -1.68 -9.98 -9.37
N TYR A 91 -2.98 -10.02 -9.64
CA TYR A 91 -3.94 -10.77 -8.82
C TYR A 91 -3.80 -12.27 -9.02
N ILE A 92 -3.53 -12.73 -10.24
CA ILE A 92 -3.25 -14.15 -10.52
C ILE A 92 -2.04 -14.61 -9.70
N CYS A 93 -0.95 -13.84 -9.73
CA CYS A 93 0.26 -14.14 -8.96
C CYS A 93 0.02 -14.06 -7.45
N TRP A 94 -0.70 -13.04 -6.99
CA TRP A 94 -1.00 -12.84 -5.58
C TRP A 94 -1.75 -14.05 -4.99
N PHE A 95 -2.83 -14.48 -5.63
CA PHE A 95 -3.59 -15.63 -5.18
C PHE A 95 -2.83 -16.94 -5.35
N ALA A 96 -2.06 -17.11 -6.42
CA ALA A 96 -1.29 -18.33 -6.67
C ALA A 96 -0.19 -18.54 -5.62
N LEU A 97 0.54 -17.49 -5.23
CA LEU A 97 1.56 -17.54 -4.17
C LEU A 97 0.94 -17.91 -2.83
N ILE A 98 -0.17 -17.28 -2.47
CA ILE A 98 -0.91 -17.62 -1.24
C ILE A 98 -1.40 -19.07 -1.27
N ARG A 99 -1.91 -19.55 -2.41
CA ARG A 99 -2.37 -20.93 -2.57
C ARG A 99 -1.24 -21.95 -2.39
N CYS A 100 -0.02 -21.58 -2.77
CA CYS A 100 1.17 -22.40 -2.55
C CYS A 100 1.76 -22.31 -1.15
N GLY A 101 1.31 -21.36 -0.33
CA GLY A 101 1.93 -21.06 0.96
C GLY A 101 3.28 -20.35 0.85
N VAL A 102 3.54 -19.65 -0.27
CA VAL A 102 4.73 -18.81 -0.48
C VAL A 102 4.43 -17.40 0.00
N VAL A 103 5.23 -16.91 0.94
CA VAL A 103 5.04 -15.59 1.57
C VAL A 103 5.69 -14.50 0.73
N ALA A 104 4.87 -13.69 0.07
CA ALA A 104 5.36 -12.69 -0.88
C ALA A 104 5.46 -11.28 -0.28
N VAL A 105 6.47 -10.53 -0.71
CA VAL A 105 6.50 -9.07 -0.68
C VAL A 105 6.08 -8.57 -2.06
N HIS A 106 5.01 -7.78 -2.09
CA HIS A 106 4.54 -7.13 -3.32
C HIS A 106 5.06 -5.68 -3.34
N ALA A 107 6.18 -5.48 -4.01
CA ALA A 107 6.77 -4.16 -4.17
C ALA A 107 5.90 -3.27 -5.08
N LEU A 108 5.84 -1.97 -4.76
CA LEU A 108 5.18 -1.00 -5.65
C LEU A 108 5.96 -0.90 -6.96
N TYR A 109 5.24 -0.67 -8.06
CA TYR A 109 5.89 -0.51 -9.39
C TYR A 109 6.76 0.76 -9.45
N SER A 110 6.55 1.71 -8.55
CA SER A 110 7.40 2.91 -8.37
C SER A 110 8.70 2.66 -7.59
N HIS A 111 8.84 1.52 -6.90
CA HIS A 111 10.08 1.19 -6.20
C HIS A 111 11.22 0.93 -7.17
N GLN A 112 12.42 1.34 -6.77
CA GLN A 112 13.63 1.22 -7.57
C GLN A 112 14.59 0.20 -6.94
N ARG A 113 15.78 0.07 -7.52
CA ARG A 113 16.82 -0.87 -7.08
C ARG A 113 17.04 -0.89 -5.56
N ARG A 114 17.05 0.28 -4.92
CA ARG A 114 17.37 0.39 -3.48
C ARG A 114 16.34 -0.34 -2.63
N GLU A 115 15.06 -0.11 -2.87
CA GLU A 115 13.97 -0.76 -2.14
C GLU A 115 13.95 -2.26 -2.43
N LEU A 116 14.08 -2.66 -3.68
CA LEU A 116 14.06 -4.08 -4.06
C LEU A 116 15.20 -4.89 -3.44
N VAL A 117 16.43 -4.34 -3.45
CA VAL A 117 17.58 -4.97 -2.79
C VAL A 117 17.37 -5.06 -1.28
N ALA A 118 16.76 -4.03 -0.67
CA ALA A 118 16.48 -4.05 0.75
C ALA A 118 15.42 -5.10 1.12
N PHE A 119 14.39 -5.26 0.32
CA PHE A 119 13.41 -6.34 0.51
C PHE A 119 14.06 -7.72 0.32
N ALA A 120 14.82 -7.91 -0.75
CA ALA A 120 15.51 -9.17 -1.00
C ALA A 120 16.43 -9.58 0.15
N ARG A 121 17.16 -8.63 0.75
CA ARG A 121 18.01 -8.90 1.94
C ARG A 121 17.21 -9.34 3.16
N GLN A 122 15.98 -8.83 3.32
CA GLN A 122 15.17 -9.17 4.48
C GLN A 122 14.54 -10.56 4.35
N ILE A 123 14.06 -10.92 3.14
CA ILE A 123 13.29 -12.13 2.94
C ILE A 123 14.06 -13.26 2.27
N GLU A 124 15.22 -12.99 1.64
CA GLU A 124 16.02 -13.98 0.90
C GLU A 124 15.14 -14.82 -0.04
N PRO A 125 14.54 -14.18 -1.08
CA PRO A 125 13.46 -14.79 -1.84
C PRO A 125 13.91 -16.04 -2.60
N ALA A 126 13.05 -17.05 -2.62
CA ALA A 126 13.18 -18.21 -3.47
C ALA A 126 12.61 -17.98 -4.88
N LEU A 127 11.79 -16.94 -5.04
CA LEU A 127 11.19 -16.54 -6.32
C LEU A 127 11.25 -15.02 -6.49
N LEU A 128 11.68 -14.58 -7.67
CA LEU A 128 11.52 -13.21 -8.16
C LEU A 128 10.45 -13.20 -9.26
N VAL A 129 9.50 -12.28 -9.17
CA VAL A 129 8.51 -12.01 -10.24
C VAL A 129 8.65 -10.55 -10.64
N LEU A 130 9.24 -10.29 -11.79
CA LEU A 130 9.69 -8.97 -12.21
C LEU A 130 9.29 -8.69 -13.66
N SER A 131 9.12 -7.40 -13.99
CA SER A 131 9.00 -6.95 -15.38
C SER A 131 10.35 -6.39 -15.85
N PRO A 132 11.03 -7.02 -16.81
CA PRO A 132 12.32 -6.53 -17.32
C PRO A 132 12.19 -5.20 -18.07
N SER A 133 11.00 -4.84 -18.54
CA SER A 133 10.71 -3.52 -19.12
C SER A 133 10.58 -2.40 -18.09
N HIS A 134 10.58 -2.73 -16.79
CA HIS A 134 10.56 -1.71 -15.74
C HIS A 134 11.80 -0.81 -15.83
N PRO A 135 11.66 0.54 -15.77
CA PRO A 135 12.78 1.47 -15.90
C PRO A 135 13.95 1.20 -14.94
N GLY A 136 13.68 0.66 -13.73
CA GLY A 136 14.71 0.26 -12.77
C GLY A 136 15.57 -0.93 -13.18
N PHE A 137 15.19 -1.67 -14.24
CA PHE A 137 15.93 -2.78 -14.82
C PHE A 137 16.43 -2.48 -16.24
N ALA A 138 15.97 -1.38 -16.85
CA ALA A 138 16.38 -0.95 -18.18
C ALA A 138 17.83 -0.42 -18.15
N GLY A 139 18.71 -1.05 -18.94
CA GLY A 139 20.13 -0.67 -19.06
C GLY A 139 21.02 -1.30 -18.00
N GLU A 140 22.10 -1.92 -18.50
CA GLU A 140 23.15 -2.66 -17.77
C GLU A 140 22.70 -3.48 -16.55
N ALA A 141 23.15 -4.70 -16.52
CA ALA A 141 23.19 -5.70 -15.45
C ALA A 141 23.02 -5.24 -13.97
N GLY A 142 22.88 -3.95 -13.72
CA GLY A 142 22.96 -3.35 -12.40
C GLY A 142 21.87 -3.79 -11.42
N SER A 143 20.60 -3.85 -11.83
CA SER A 143 19.52 -4.11 -10.83
C SER A 143 19.26 -5.60 -10.67
N LEU A 144 19.21 -6.38 -11.75
CA LEU A 144 19.09 -7.84 -11.65
C LEU A 144 20.36 -8.44 -11.06
N ALA A 145 21.57 -8.02 -11.51
CA ALA A 145 22.83 -8.49 -10.93
C ALA A 145 22.97 -8.12 -9.44
N ALA A 146 22.53 -6.92 -9.03
CA ALA A 146 22.54 -6.54 -7.63
C ALA A 146 21.51 -7.29 -6.79
N LEU A 147 20.41 -7.76 -7.39
CA LEU A 147 19.47 -8.69 -6.76
C LEU A 147 20.06 -10.10 -6.71
N ASP A 148 20.69 -10.57 -7.79
CA ASP A 148 21.33 -11.89 -7.88
C ASP A 148 22.40 -12.12 -6.80
N GLU A 149 23.17 -11.09 -6.45
CA GLU A 149 24.12 -11.13 -5.34
C GLU A 149 23.47 -11.29 -3.96
N ARG A 150 22.15 -11.07 -3.83
CA ARG A 150 21.40 -10.99 -2.57
C ARG A 150 20.30 -12.03 -2.42
N VAL A 151 20.02 -12.76 -3.50
CA VAL A 151 19.08 -13.88 -3.49
C VAL A 151 19.79 -15.19 -3.26
N SER A 152 19.10 -16.21 -2.82
CA SER A 152 19.69 -17.55 -2.63
C SER A 152 20.14 -18.13 -3.97
N HIS A 153 21.17 -18.97 -3.96
CA HIS A 153 21.62 -19.69 -5.18
C HIS A 153 20.54 -20.56 -5.84
N SER A 154 19.44 -20.85 -5.12
CA SER A 154 18.28 -21.57 -5.61
C SER A 154 17.12 -20.67 -6.04
N CYS A 155 17.30 -19.34 -6.08
CA CYS A 155 16.25 -18.42 -6.45
C CYS A 155 15.85 -18.61 -7.92
N GLN A 156 14.55 -18.71 -8.15
CA GLN A 156 13.95 -18.80 -9.48
C GLN A 156 13.47 -17.40 -9.88
N THR A 157 13.53 -17.10 -11.18
CA THR A 157 13.04 -15.82 -11.70
C THR A 157 11.96 -16.06 -12.74
N LEU A 158 10.82 -15.41 -12.56
CA LEU A 158 9.72 -15.37 -13.51
C LEU A 158 9.63 -13.97 -14.09
N LEU A 159 9.94 -13.84 -15.37
CA LEU A 159 9.91 -12.59 -16.10
C LEU A 159 8.55 -12.37 -16.74
N PHE A 160 8.11 -11.14 -16.69
CA PHE A 160 6.80 -10.70 -17.10
C PHE A 160 6.93 -9.49 -18.02
N GLU A 161 6.63 -9.65 -19.30
CA GLU A 161 6.77 -8.60 -20.31
C GLU A 161 5.43 -8.30 -20.99
N PRO A 162 5.19 -7.05 -21.45
CA PRO A 162 4.11 -6.78 -22.38
C PRO A 162 4.23 -7.68 -23.62
N ALA A 163 3.12 -8.18 -24.14
CA ALA A 163 3.09 -8.83 -25.42
C ALA A 163 3.59 -7.85 -26.51
N GLU A 164 4.29 -8.35 -27.55
CA GLU A 164 4.82 -7.50 -28.62
C GLU A 164 3.72 -6.60 -29.20
N GLY A 165 3.96 -5.27 -29.19
CA GLY A 165 3.04 -4.26 -29.73
C GLY A 165 1.87 -3.91 -28.82
N ALA A 166 1.75 -4.49 -27.63
CA ALA A 166 0.71 -4.18 -26.65
C ALA A 166 1.19 -3.11 -25.66
N ASP A 167 0.31 -2.22 -25.26
CA ASP A 167 0.59 -1.35 -24.11
C ASP A 167 0.54 -2.17 -22.80
N LEU A 168 0.99 -1.56 -21.70
CA LEU A 168 1.03 -2.19 -20.36
C LEU A 168 -0.31 -2.76 -19.87
N GLN A 169 -1.42 -2.53 -20.57
CA GLN A 169 -2.75 -2.99 -20.22
C GLN A 169 -3.32 -4.05 -21.16
N SER A 170 -2.80 -4.17 -22.39
CA SER A 170 -3.44 -4.98 -23.42
C SER A 170 -2.94 -6.43 -23.53
N GLY A 171 -1.96 -6.82 -22.75
CA GLY A 171 -1.54 -8.22 -22.69
C GLY A 171 -0.09 -8.35 -22.24
N PHE A 172 0.08 -8.98 -21.11
CA PHE A 172 1.37 -9.46 -20.68
C PHE A 172 1.50 -10.94 -21.04
N ALA A 173 2.65 -11.34 -21.47
CA ALA A 173 3.01 -12.73 -21.64
C ALA A 173 4.18 -13.07 -20.72
N TRP A 174 4.18 -14.26 -20.19
CA TRP A 174 5.33 -14.79 -19.49
C TRP A 174 6.47 -15.01 -20.49
N ARG A 175 7.60 -14.37 -20.31
CA ARG A 175 8.76 -14.48 -21.21
C ARG A 175 9.38 -15.86 -21.22
N GLN A 176 9.13 -16.65 -20.21
CA GLN A 176 9.64 -18.01 -20.04
C GLN A 176 8.49 -19.02 -20.10
N PRO A 177 7.94 -19.32 -21.29
CA PRO A 177 6.89 -20.31 -21.41
C PRO A 177 7.30 -21.68 -20.87
N GLU A 178 8.60 -22.03 -20.92
CA GLU A 178 9.17 -23.23 -20.29
C GLU A 178 9.07 -23.19 -18.76
N PHE A 179 9.08 -22.01 -18.11
CA PHE A 179 8.76 -21.92 -16.68
C PHE A 179 7.33 -22.38 -16.40
N LEU A 180 6.47 -22.19 -17.34
CA LEU A 180 5.06 -22.53 -17.27
C LEU A 180 4.75 -23.89 -17.92
N ALA A 181 5.68 -24.44 -18.72
CA ALA A 181 5.56 -25.76 -19.31
C ALA A 181 5.93 -26.86 -18.30
N SER A 182 5.35 -28.05 -18.49
CA SER A 182 5.84 -29.26 -17.82
C SER A 182 7.26 -29.57 -18.28
N THR A 183 8.17 -29.89 -17.34
CA THR A 183 9.59 -30.15 -17.65
C THR A 183 9.83 -31.43 -18.47
N ASP A 184 8.81 -32.31 -18.63
CA ASP A 184 8.92 -33.62 -19.27
C ASP A 184 7.67 -34.05 -20.07
N GLY A 185 6.69 -33.16 -20.26
CA GLY A 185 5.42 -33.51 -20.95
C GLY A 185 4.51 -34.43 -20.16
N SER A 186 4.89 -34.84 -18.97
CA SER A 186 4.06 -35.61 -18.07
C SER A 186 2.98 -34.73 -17.43
N PRO A 187 1.77 -35.24 -17.17
CA PRO A 187 0.84 -34.52 -16.35
C PRO A 187 1.54 -34.20 -15.01
N LEU A 188 1.51 -32.92 -14.61
CA LEU A 188 2.06 -32.46 -13.34
C LEU A 188 1.51 -33.38 -12.23
N THR A 189 2.30 -34.37 -11.79
CA THR A 189 2.01 -35.16 -10.59
C THR A 189 2.28 -34.22 -9.40
N ALA A 190 1.35 -33.31 -9.23
CA ALA A 190 1.48 -32.24 -8.31
C ALA A 190 1.18 -32.71 -6.89
N ILE A 191 2.12 -32.48 -5.98
CA ILE A 191 1.78 -32.17 -4.60
C ILE A 191 0.76 -31.02 -4.71
N ALA A 192 -0.48 -31.25 -4.29
CA ALA A 192 -1.50 -30.20 -4.34
C ALA A 192 -1.01 -28.99 -3.55
N PRO A 193 -0.97 -27.80 -4.16
CA PRO A 193 -0.52 -26.60 -3.44
C PRO A 193 -1.44 -26.36 -2.24
N THR A 194 -0.86 -26.06 -1.08
CA THR A 194 -1.61 -25.79 0.16
C THR A 194 -1.19 -24.44 0.73
N PRO A 195 -2.15 -23.57 1.08
CA PRO A 195 -1.87 -22.32 1.80
C PRO A 195 -1.20 -22.60 3.16
N THR A 196 -0.51 -21.61 3.71
CA THR A 196 -0.09 -21.65 5.12
C THR A 196 -1.33 -21.75 6.03
N PRO A 197 -1.21 -22.27 7.26
CA PRO A 197 -2.30 -22.24 8.24
C PRO A 197 -2.85 -20.82 8.43
N ALA A 198 -4.12 -20.68 8.74
CA ALA A 198 -4.80 -19.39 8.73
C ALA A 198 -4.24 -18.35 9.74
N ASP A 199 -3.63 -18.82 10.79
CA ASP A 199 -2.95 -18.02 11.82
C ASP A 199 -1.46 -17.76 11.53
N GLN A 200 -0.96 -18.21 10.36
CA GLN A 200 0.41 -18.00 9.92
C GLN A 200 0.49 -16.92 8.85
N VAL A 201 1.70 -16.41 8.60
CA VAL A 201 1.93 -15.36 7.61
C VAL A 201 1.52 -15.84 6.22
N ALA A 202 0.62 -15.08 5.59
CA ALA A 202 0.18 -15.28 4.23
C ALA A 202 1.00 -14.48 3.22
N PHE A 203 1.32 -13.23 3.58
CA PHE A 203 2.13 -12.32 2.77
C PHE A 203 2.61 -11.15 3.63
N PHE A 204 3.45 -10.29 3.06
CA PHE A 204 3.89 -9.05 3.68
C PHE A 204 3.23 -7.85 3.03
N GLN A 205 2.65 -6.96 3.84
CA GLN A 205 2.40 -5.58 3.45
C GLN A 205 3.62 -4.71 3.73
N LEU A 206 3.67 -3.57 3.05
CA LEU A 206 4.74 -2.59 3.19
C LEU A 206 4.29 -1.44 4.08
N SER A 207 5.10 -1.14 5.12
CA SER A 207 4.91 0.10 5.86
C SER A 207 5.35 1.29 5.00
N GLY A 208 4.77 2.45 5.27
CA GLY A 208 5.22 3.68 4.64
C GLY A 208 6.57 4.20 5.17
N GLY A 209 7.51 3.35 5.54
CA GLY A 209 8.88 3.58 6.00
C GLY A 209 9.20 4.91 6.70
N SER A 210 9.46 4.87 8.00
CA SER A 210 10.01 6.04 8.72
C SER A 210 11.53 5.96 8.91
N THR A 211 12.21 4.96 8.35
CA THR A 211 13.64 4.67 8.58
C THR A 211 14.36 4.16 7.34
N GLY A 212 14.08 4.74 6.18
CA GLY A 212 14.82 4.51 4.95
C GLY A 212 14.45 3.25 4.16
N THR A 213 14.33 2.12 4.80
CA THR A 213 13.84 0.88 4.17
C THR A 213 12.43 0.61 4.65
N PRO A 214 11.44 0.42 3.73
CA PRO A 214 10.10 0.03 4.13
C PRO A 214 10.14 -1.22 5.01
N LYS A 215 9.48 -1.16 6.16
CA LYS A 215 9.38 -2.32 7.04
C LYS A 215 8.33 -3.27 6.52
N LEU A 216 8.59 -4.57 6.69
CA LEU A 216 7.67 -5.62 6.30
C LEU A 216 6.67 -5.89 7.43
N ILE A 217 5.40 -5.85 7.08
CA ILE A 217 4.28 -6.10 7.98
C ILE A 217 3.75 -7.50 7.68
N PRO A 218 4.00 -8.50 8.56
CA PRO A 218 3.44 -9.83 8.39
C PRO A 218 1.92 -9.78 8.51
N ARG A 219 1.21 -10.30 7.51
CA ARG A 219 -0.25 -10.42 7.51
C ARG A 219 -0.63 -11.88 7.46
N THR A 220 -1.49 -12.30 8.38
CA THR A 220 -2.02 -13.66 8.41
C THR A 220 -3.30 -13.76 7.56
N HIS A 221 -3.75 -14.96 7.30
CA HIS A 221 -5.03 -15.14 6.61
C HIS A 221 -6.20 -14.66 7.47
N ASP A 222 -6.16 -14.97 8.78
CA ASP A 222 -7.23 -14.63 9.71
C ASP A 222 -7.39 -13.10 9.84
N ASP A 223 -6.32 -12.36 10.13
CA ASP A 223 -6.37 -10.92 10.38
C ASP A 223 -6.73 -10.14 9.12
N TYR A 224 -6.11 -10.47 7.99
CA TYR A 224 -6.34 -9.75 6.74
C TYR A 224 -7.67 -10.11 6.10
N GLY A 225 -8.07 -11.38 6.16
CA GLY A 225 -9.39 -11.82 5.72
C GLY A 225 -10.52 -11.15 6.53
N TYR A 226 -10.31 -10.95 7.84
CA TYR A 226 -11.23 -10.19 8.67
C TYR A 226 -11.33 -8.73 8.23
N SER A 227 -10.19 -8.06 8.02
CA SER A 227 -10.20 -6.64 7.62
C SER A 227 -10.93 -6.43 6.28
N VAL A 228 -10.74 -7.32 5.30
CA VAL A 228 -11.47 -7.26 4.03
C VAL A 228 -12.98 -7.38 4.23
N ARG A 229 -13.41 -8.38 4.99
CA ARG A 229 -14.85 -8.62 5.23
C ARG A 229 -15.52 -7.45 5.96
N GLN A 230 -14.84 -6.88 6.97
CA GLN A 230 -15.36 -5.71 7.70
C GLN A 230 -15.43 -4.47 6.82
N SER A 231 -14.42 -4.23 5.98
CA SER A 231 -14.44 -3.15 5.02
C SER A 231 -15.63 -3.28 4.04
N VAL A 232 -15.87 -4.49 3.53
CA VAL A 232 -17.03 -4.77 2.66
C VAL A 232 -18.35 -4.49 3.37
N ALA A 233 -18.48 -4.94 4.63
CA ALA A 233 -19.69 -4.72 5.42
C ALA A 233 -19.94 -3.22 5.68
N VAL A 234 -18.90 -2.45 6.02
CA VAL A 234 -18.99 -0.99 6.22
C VAL A 234 -19.38 -0.25 4.96
N CYS A 235 -18.86 -0.67 3.81
CA CYS A 235 -19.18 -0.04 2.52
C CYS A 235 -20.49 -0.55 1.90
N GLY A 236 -21.09 -1.60 2.46
CA GLY A 236 -22.32 -2.20 1.94
C GLY A 236 -22.15 -2.81 0.55
N TRP A 237 -20.95 -3.34 0.24
CA TRP A 237 -20.69 -3.94 -1.06
C TRP A 237 -21.31 -5.31 -1.22
N ASP A 238 -21.87 -5.53 -2.38
CA ASP A 238 -22.38 -6.82 -2.86
C ASP A 238 -21.86 -7.11 -4.29
N GLU A 239 -22.41 -8.10 -4.94
CA GLU A 239 -21.99 -8.50 -6.29
C GLU A 239 -22.22 -7.44 -7.38
N ARG A 240 -22.89 -6.33 -7.10
CA ARG A 240 -23.10 -5.24 -8.04
C ARG A 240 -21.94 -4.23 -8.06
N VAL A 241 -21.00 -4.34 -7.11
CA VAL A 241 -19.86 -3.43 -7.10
C VAL A 241 -19.01 -3.59 -8.36
N ILE A 242 -18.74 -2.46 -9.01
CA ILE A 242 -17.77 -2.34 -10.10
C ILE A 242 -16.74 -1.30 -9.65
N TYR A 243 -15.58 -1.78 -9.25
CA TYR A 243 -14.55 -0.97 -8.59
C TYR A 243 -13.41 -0.63 -9.54
N LEU A 244 -13.08 0.66 -9.65
CA LEU A 244 -11.89 1.12 -10.37
C LEU A 244 -10.66 1.08 -9.48
N CYS A 245 -9.73 0.20 -9.80
CA CYS A 245 -8.41 0.15 -9.18
C CYS A 245 -7.45 1.07 -9.97
N ALA A 246 -7.38 2.33 -9.58
CA ALA A 246 -6.54 3.35 -10.21
C ALA A 246 -5.22 3.58 -9.48
N LEU A 247 -5.17 3.29 -8.18
CA LEU A 247 -3.97 3.34 -7.36
C LEU A 247 -3.14 2.06 -7.51
N PRO A 248 -1.85 2.07 -7.12
CA PRO A 248 -0.99 0.88 -7.23
C PRO A 248 -1.60 -0.34 -6.52
N ALA A 249 -1.92 -1.39 -7.26
CA ALA A 249 -2.63 -2.58 -6.77
C ALA A 249 -2.00 -3.24 -5.51
N PRO A 250 -0.66 -3.26 -5.32
CA PRO A 250 -0.06 -3.80 -4.09
C PRO A 250 -0.28 -2.95 -2.84
N HIS A 251 -0.63 -1.67 -2.99
CA HIS A 251 -0.83 -0.79 -1.84
C HIS A 251 -2.06 -1.22 -1.03
N ASN A 252 -1.97 -1.17 0.31
CA ASN A 252 -3.03 -1.66 1.20
C ASN A 252 -4.41 -1.07 0.91
N PHE A 253 -4.48 0.23 0.58
CA PHE A 253 -5.75 0.91 0.32
C PHE A 253 -6.52 0.33 -0.87
N PRO A 254 -6.00 0.29 -2.12
CA PRO A 254 -6.71 -0.30 -3.26
C PRO A 254 -6.79 -1.84 -3.19
N LEU A 255 -5.99 -2.49 -2.35
CA LEU A 255 -6.01 -3.94 -2.21
C LEU A 255 -7.13 -4.43 -1.28
N SER A 256 -7.31 -3.80 -0.09
CA SER A 256 -8.13 -4.37 0.98
C SER A 256 -9.03 -3.40 1.77
N SER A 257 -9.20 -2.14 1.32
CA SER A 257 -10.01 -1.16 2.08
C SER A 257 -11.21 -0.58 1.29
N PRO A 258 -12.23 -1.37 0.93
CA PRO A 258 -12.29 -2.81 0.75
C PRO A 258 -11.43 -3.31 -0.39
N GLY A 259 -11.15 -2.44 -1.39
CA GLY A 259 -10.27 -2.68 -2.52
C GLY A 259 -10.63 -3.90 -3.37
N ALA A 260 -9.68 -4.35 -4.17
CA ALA A 260 -9.90 -5.48 -5.08
C ALA A 260 -10.25 -6.79 -4.35
N LEU A 261 -9.65 -7.05 -3.16
CA LEU A 261 -9.99 -8.24 -2.38
C LEU A 261 -11.42 -8.20 -1.87
N GLY A 262 -11.92 -7.00 -1.50
CA GLY A 262 -13.31 -6.80 -1.15
C GLY A 262 -14.26 -7.08 -2.32
N VAL A 263 -13.88 -6.68 -3.54
CA VAL A 263 -14.64 -7.00 -4.75
C VAL A 263 -14.69 -8.50 -4.98
N PHE A 264 -13.54 -9.20 -4.90
CA PHE A 264 -13.50 -10.65 -5.09
C PHE A 264 -14.32 -11.38 -4.02
N TYR A 265 -14.34 -10.90 -2.79
CA TYR A 265 -15.20 -11.44 -1.73
C TYR A 265 -16.69 -11.20 -1.99
N ALA A 266 -17.06 -9.99 -2.47
CA ALA A 266 -18.45 -9.63 -2.74
C ALA A 266 -19.01 -10.26 -4.03
N GLY A 267 -18.16 -10.69 -4.96
CA GLY A 267 -18.57 -11.23 -6.26
C GLY A 267 -18.76 -10.16 -7.34
N GLY A 268 -18.19 -8.97 -7.14
CA GLY A 268 -18.23 -7.82 -8.05
C GLY A 268 -17.19 -7.87 -9.16
N CYS A 269 -16.86 -6.70 -9.74
CA CYS A 269 -15.89 -6.57 -10.84
C CYS A 269 -14.82 -5.53 -10.52
N VAL A 270 -13.55 -5.87 -10.72
CA VAL A 270 -12.42 -4.94 -10.68
C VAL A 270 -12.10 -4.46 -12.09
N VAL A 271 -12.05 -3.15 -12.29
CA VAL A 271 -11.57 -2.51 -13.52
C VAL A 271 -10.20 -1.90 -13.21
N LEU A 272 -9.17 -2.31 -13.94
CA LEU A 272 -7.80 -1.80 -13.73
C LEU A 272 -7.54 -0.57 -14.59
N ALA A 273 -7.01 0.48 -13.96
CA ALA A 273 -6.46 1.64 -14.64
C ALA A 273 -4.93 1.65 -14.52
N LYS A 274 -4.24 2.14 -15.55
CA LYS A 274 -2.79 2.24 -15.57
C LYS A 274 -2.23 3.33 -14.64
N ASP A 275 -3.03 4.37 -14.43
CA ASP A 275 -2.70 5.53 -13.61
C ASP A 275 -3.99 6.19 -13.10
N PRO A 276 -3.94 7.02 -12.05
CA PRO A 276 -5.12 7.65 -11.46
C PRO A 276 -5.57 8.94 -12.16
N SER A 277 -5.02 9.30 -13.33
CA SER A 277 -5.41 10.53 -14.03
C SER A 277 -6.86 10.50 -14.48
N ALA A 278 -7.50 11.68 -14.51
CA ALA A 278 -8.87 11.81 -14.98
C ALA A 278 -9.04 11.34 -16.45
N ALA A 279 -8.05 11.63 -17.29
CA ALA A 279 -8.04 11.25 -18.71
C ALA A 279 -8.00 9.72 -18.91
N THR A 280 -7.33 8.98 -18.02
CA THR A 280 -7.31 7.51 -18.03
C THR A 280 -8.59 6.95 -17.42
N CYS A 281 -9.00 7.47 -16.27
CA CYS A 281 -9.99 6.83 -15.41
C CYS A 281 -11.44 7.14 -15.80
N LEU A 282 -11.77 8.40 -16.12
CA LEU A 282 -13.17 8.77 -16.39
C LEU A 282 -13.76 8.10 -17.64
N PRO A 283 -13.00 7.89 -18.74
CA PRO A 283 -13.48 7.03 -19.83
C PRO A 283 -13.74 5.58 -19.41
N LEU A 284 -12.92 5.00 -18.51
CA LEU A 284 -13.16 3.66 -17.99
C LEU A 284 -14.40 3.60 -17.11
N VAL A 285 -14.63 4.63 -16.30
CA VAL A 285 -15.86 4.76 -15.49
C VAL A 285 -17.10 4.70 -16.40
N GLN A 286 -17.12 5.48 -17.49
CA GLN A 286 -18.25 5.48 -18.44
C GLN A 286 -18.37 4.15 -19.19
N ARG A 287 -17.26 3.63 -19.73
CA ARG A 287 -17.25 2.41 -20.55
C ARG A 287 -17.72 1.19 -19.78
N HIS A 288 -17.25 1.04 -18.53
CA HIS A 288 -17.47 -0.16 -17.72
C HIS A 288 -18.51 0.04 -16.61
N GLN A 289 -19.19 1.21 -16.60
CA GLN A 289 -20.22 1.56 -15.61
C GLN A 289 -19.71 1.38 -14.15
N VAL A 290 -18.48 1.86 -13.93
CA VAL A 290 -17.84 1.81 -12.60
C VAL A 290 -18.68 2.62 -11.60
N ASN A 291 -18.98 2.03 -10.44
CA ASN A 291 -19.75 2.70 -9.40
C ASN A 291 -18.94 3.04 -8.14
N TRP A 292 -17.73 2.48 -7.99
CA TRP A 292 -16.81 2.80 -6.89
C TRP A 292 -15.38 3.03 -7.37
N ALA A 293 -14.74 4.07 -6.84
CA ALA A 293 -13.33 4.34 -7.10
C ALA A 293 -12.61 4.75 -5.81
N ALA A 294 -11.34 4.37 -5.66
CA ALA A 294 -10.48 4.83 -4.59
C ALA A 294 -9.39 5.76 -5.13
N LEU A 295 -9.25 6.93 -4.52
CA LEU A 295 -8.33 7.98 -4.94
C LEU A 295 -7.53 8.53 -3.75
N VAL A 296 -6.41 9.17 -4.07
CA VAL A 296 -5.72 10.07 -3.14
C VAL A 296 -6.14 11.51 -3.42
N PRO A 297 -6.02 12.46 -2.46
CA PRO A 297 -6.46 13.84 -2.66
C PRO A 297 -5.99 14.52 -3.94
N PRO A 298 -4.72 14.37 -4.39
CA PRO A 298 -4.29 14.98 -5.66
C PRO A 298 -5.03 14.45 -6.88
N ALA A 299 -5.28 13.14 -6.93
CA ALA A 299 -6.03 12.55 -8.03
C ALA A 299 -7.48 13.01 -8.04
N LEU A 300 -8.11 13.10 -6.86
CA LEU A 300 -9.45 13.67 -6.73
C LEU A 300 -9.52 15.11 -7.25
N ALA A 301 -8.56 15.97 -6.90
CA ALA A 301 -8.53 17.35 -7.38
C ALA A 301 -8.57 17.42 -8.91
N LEU A 302 -7.74 16.60 -9.59
CA LEU A 302 -7.73 16.50 -11.05
C LEU A 302 -9.06 15.96 -11.63
N TRP A 303 -9.71 15.02 -10.94
CA TRP A 303 -11.02 14.53 -11.36
C TRP A 303 -12.09 15.60 -11.21
N LEU A 304 -12.08 16.37 -10.11
CA LEU A 304 -13.00 17.49 -9.91
C LEU A 304 -12.85 18.57 -10.98
N GLU A 305 -11.62 18.86 -11.41
CA GLU A 305 -11.36 19.82 -12.50
C GLU A 305 -11.87 19.30 -13.84
N ALA A 306 -11.66 18.02 -14.14
CA ALA A 306 -12.05 17.40 -15.40
C ALA A 306 -13.55 17.04 -15.49
N ALA A 307 -14.30 17.08 -14.39
CA ALA A 307 -15.67 16.57 -14.29
C ALA A 307 -16.63 17.15 -15.33
N SER A 308 -16.47 18.43 -15.70
CA SER A 308 -17.30 19.09 -16.71
C SER A 308 -17.17 18.47 -18.11
N HIS A 309 -16.07 17.81 -18.41
CA HIS A 309 -15.84 17.10 -19.67
C HIS A 309 -16.47 15.68 -19.68
N TYR A 310 -16.89 15.18 -18.52
CA TYR A 310 -17.47 13.85 -18.32
C TYR A 310 -18.78 13.96 -17.52
N PRO A 311 -19.83 14.59 -18.09
CA PRO A 311 -21.03 14.99 -17.33
C PRO A 311 -21.91 13.82 -16.88
N GLN A 312 -21.73 12.64 -17.47
CA GLN A 312 -22.48 11.44 -17.09
C GLN A 312 -21.51 10.45 -16.45
N THR A 313 -21.74 10.13 -15.19
CA THR A 313 -20.96 9.15 -14.44
C THR A 313 -21.89 8.13 -13.79
N SER A 314 -21.42 6.89 -13.75
CA SER A 314 -22.05 5.79 -13.01
C SER A 314 -21.60 5.72 -11.55
N LEU A 315 -20.70 6.64 -11.14
CA LEU A 315 -20.16 6.64 -9.79
C LEU A 315 -21.24 6.84 -8.73
N GLU A 316 -21.28 5.94 -7.77
CA GLU A 316 -22.09 6.05 -6.57
C GLU A 316 -21.27 6.61 -5.41
N CYS A 317 -19.98 6.26 -5.37
CA CYS A 317 -19.08 6.68 -4.30
C CYS A 317 -17.63 6.78 -4.76
N VAL A 318 -16.95 7.82 -4.29
CA VAL A 318 -15.50 7.94 -4.35
C VAL A 318 -14.93 7.85 -2.94
N GLN A 319 -14.06 6.86 -2.72
CA GLN A 319 -13.27 6.75 -1.50
C GLN A 319 -12.02 7.60 -1.63
N VAL A 320 -11.68 8.37 -0.59
CA VAL A 320 -10.47 9.20 -0.57
C VAL A 320 -9.69 8.95 0.69
N GLY A 321 -8.42 8.58 0.53
CA GLY A 321 -7.52 8.25 1.62
C GLY A 321 -6.05 8.48 1.31
N GLY A 322 -5.17 8.08 2.22
CA GLY A 322 -3.71 8.19 2.06
C GLY A 322 -3.15 9.54 2.53
N ALA A 323 -3.92 10.62 2.46
CA ALA A 323 -3.60 11.94 3.02
C ALA A 323 -4.88 12.64 3.47
N ARG A 324 -4.73 13.73 4.24
CA ARG A 324 -5.87 14.55 4.65
C ARG A 324 -6.47 15.27 3.44
N LEU A 325 -7.77 15.10 3.24
CA LEU A 325 -8.53 15.81 2.21
C LEU A 325 -8.92 17.21 2.72
N SER A 326 -8.78 18.24 1.87
CA SER A 326 -9.24 19.58 2.21
C SER A 326 -10.78 19.63 2.25
N PRO A 327 -11.39 20.36 3.19
CA PRO A 327 -12.84 20.51 3.24
C PRO A 327 -13.45 21.02 1.93
N ALA A 328 -12.77 21.93 1.24
CA ALA A 328 -13.24 22.47 -0.04
C ALA A 328 -13.34 21.39 -1.13
N HIS A 329 -12.37 20.47 -1.23
CA HIS A 329 -12.46 19.36 -2.16
C HIS A 329 -13.51 18.32 -1.73
N ALA A 330 -13.64 18.08 -0.41
CA ALA A 330 -14.65 17.18 0.13
C ALA A 330 -16.07 17.63 -0.23
N ASP A 331 -16.39 18.91 -0.02
CA ASP A 331 -17.68 19.51 -0.38
C ASP A 331 -17.97 19.50 -1.89
N ALA A 332 -16.91 19.59 -2.71
CA ALA A 332 -17.07 19.65 -4.16
C ALA A 332 -17.44 18.29 -4.80
N VAL A 333 -17.23 17.16 -4.11
CA VAL A 333 -17.46 15.82 -4.69
C VAL A 333 -18.89 15.64 -5.17
N ALA A 334 -19.87 15.89 -4.31
CA ALA A 334 -21.28 15.69 -4.64
C ALA A 334 -21.73 16.59 -5.80
N SER A 335 -21.32 17.86 -5.80
CA SER A 335 -21.75 18.83 -6.81
C SER A 335 -21.07 18.65 -8.17
N ARG A 336 -19.80 18.17 -8.20
CA ARG A 336 -19.03 18.05 -9.43
C ARG A 336 -19.01 16.65 -10.03
N LEU A 337 -18.91 15.61 -9.19
CA LEU A 337 -18.88 14.21 -9.63
C LEU A 337 -20.23 13.52 -9.53
N GLY A 338 -21.24 14.12 -8.87
CA GLY A 338 -22.58 13.55 -8.73
C GLY A 338 -22.64 12.30 -7.85
N CYS A 339 -21.62 12.04 -7.04
CA CYS A 339 -21.51 10.84 -6.21
C CYS A 339 -21.21 11.20 -4.74
N ARG A 340 -21.27 10.20 -3.88
CA ARG A 340 -20.92 10.35 -2.44
C ARG A 340 -19.41 10.35 -2.24
N LEU A 341 -18.96 11.03 -1.22
CA LEU A 341 -17.60 10.92 -0.68
C LEU A 341 -17.59 9.97 0.53
N GLN A 342 -16.63 9.07 0.58
CA GLN A 342 -16.26 8.34 1.77
C GLN A 342 -14.78 8.60 2.07
N GLN A 343 -14.48 9.27 3.18
CA GLN A 343 -13.10 9.42 3.63
C GLN A 343 -12.62 8.12 4.29
N VAL A 344 -11.37 7.74 4.00
CA VAL A 344 -10.74 6.53 4.52
C VAL A 344 -9.41 6.89 5.16
N PHE A 345 -9.30 6.68 6.46
CA PHE A 345 -8.05 6.84 7.20
C PHE A 345 -7.62 5.49 7.76
N GLY A 346 -6.51 4.98 7.27
CA GLY A 346 -6.00 3.69 7.67
C GLY A 346 -4.51 3.54 7.42
N MET A 347 -3.99 2.42 7.89
CA MET A 347 -2.59 2.07 7.74
C MET A 347 -2.44 0.58 7.45
N ALA A 348 -1.34 0.19 6.83
CA ALA A 348 -1.06 -1.21 6.52
C ALA A 348 -0.81 -2.05 7.79
N GLU A 349 -0.46 -1.39 8.88
CA GLU A 349 -0.25 -1.95 10.21
C GLU A 349 -1.55 -2.41 10.88
N GLY A 350 -2.70 -1.87 10.46
CA GLY A 350 -4.00 -2.23 11.05
C GLY A 350 -5.07 -1.19 10.85
N LEU A 351 -5.55 -0.59 11.90
CA LEU A 351 -6.68 0.32 11.99
C LEU A 351 -7.10 0.98 10.68
N VAL A 352 -8.35 0.80 10.29
CA VAL A 352 -8.98 1.50 9.16
C VAL A 352 -10.27 2.16 9.63
N ASN A 353 -10.39 3.43 9.32
CA ASN A 353 -11.55 4.26 9.64
C ASN A 353 -12.24 4.68 8.35
N TYR A 354 -13.55 4.72 8.38
CA TYR A 354 -14.38 5.18 7.28
C TYR A 354 -15.39 6.20 7.79
N THR A 355 -15.65 7.26 7.03
CA THR A 355 -16.95 7.94 7.17
C THR A 355 -18.05 6.98 6.71
N ARG A 356 -19.21 7.04 7.36
CA ARG A 356 -20.35 6.15 7.08
C ARG A 356 -21.31 6.80 6.10
N ILE A 357 -22.15 5.98 5.48
CA ILE A 357 -23.20 6.46 4.56
C ILE A 357 -24.24 7.31 5.31
N GLU A 358 -24.48 6.97 6.58
CA GLU A 358 -25.42 7.66 7.46
C GLU A 358 -24.82 8.88 8.17
N ASP A 359 -23.51 9.14 8.05
CA ASP A 359 -22.89 10.31 8.67
C ASP A 359 -23.41 11.60 8.02
N ASP A 360 -23.56 12.65 8.81
CA ASP A 360 -23.93 13.96 8.30
C ASP A 360 -22.80 14.61 7.50
N GLN A 361 -23.13 15.64 6.72
CA GLN A 361 -22.19 16.33 5.85
C GLN A 361 -20.99 16.89 6.60
N TRP A 362 -21.19 17.35 7.85
CA TRP A 362 -20.08 17.90 8.62
C TRP A 362 -19.04 16.82 8.97
N HIS A 363 -19.48 15.63 9.41
CA HIS A 363 -18.57 14.50 9.68
C HIS A 363 -17.89 14.00 8.41
N ILE A 364 -18.64 13.90 7.28
CA ILE A 364 -18.06 13.47 6.01
C ILE A 364 -16.96 14.43 5.54
N VAL A 365 -17.12 15.74 5.73
CA VAL A 365 -16.17 16.75 5.25
C VAL A 365 -14.98 16.91 6.20
N ASN A 366 -15.22 16.91 7.50
CA ASN A 366 -14.23 17.36 8.49
C ASN A 366 -13.52 16.23 9.25
N THR A 367 -14.00 14.97 9.12
CA THR A 367 -13.38 13.84 9.81
C THR A 367 -12.91 12.78 8.81
N GLN A 368 -12.06 11.88 9.29
CA GLN A 368 -11.63 10.71 8.55
C GLN A 368 -12.37 9.44 8.98
N GLY A 369 -13.57 9.62 9.51
CA GLY A 369 -14.46 8.54 9.93
C GLY A 369 -14.11 7.92 11.27
N ARG A 370 -14.70 6.77 11.52
CA ARG A 370 -14.54 6.00 12.77
C ARG A 370 -14.09 4.57 12.47
N PRO A 371 -13.50 3.86 13.45
CA PRO A 371 -13.02 2.49 13.28
C PRO A 371 -14.05 1.58 12.61
N MET A 372 -13.58 0.72 11.72
CA MET A 372 -14.50 -0.17 10.98
C MET A 372 -14.96 -1.38 11.78
N SER A 373 -14.16 -1.81 12.75
CA SER A 373 -14.40 -3.02 13.52
C SER A 373 -14.88 -2.71 14.93
N PRO A 374 -15.88 -3.44 15.45
CA PRO A 374 -16.24 -3.35 16.85
C PRO A 374 -15.15 -3.86 17.80
N GLY A 375 -14.15 -4.56 17.27
CA GLY A 375 -13.00 -5.04 18.03
C GLY A 375 -11.79 -4.11 17.98
N ASP A 376 -11.90 -2.95 17.32
CA ASP A 376 -10.85 -1.94 17.32
C ASP A 376 -10.86 -1.18 18.65
N GLU A 377 -9.74 -1.22 19.32
CA GLU A 377 -9.47 -0.41 20.51
C GLU A 377 -8.62 0.78 20.09
N VAL A 378 -9.13 1.98 20.35
CA VAL A 378 -8.48 3.24 19.96
C VAL A 378 -8.35 4.13 21.18
N GLU A 379 -7.13 4.56 21.45
CA GLU A 379 -6.80 5.55 22.47
C GLU A 379 -6.10 6.75 21.84
N VAL A 380 -6.45 7.93 22.34
CA VAL A 380 -5.73 9.18 22.08
C VAL A 380 -4.97 9.51 23.35
N ARG A 381 -3.65 9.64 23.29
CA ARG A 381 -2.81 9.83 24.48
C ARG A 381 -2.02 11.13 24.43
N ASP A 382 -1.77 11.69 25.62
CA ASP A 382 -0.87 12.84 25.79
C ASP A 382 0.61 12.45 25.67
N SER A 383 1.52 13.41 25.84
CA SER A 383 2.97 13.19 25.82
C SER A 383 3.48 12.29 26.96
N ASP A 384 2.71 12.13 28.04
CA ASP A 384 3.04 11.25 29.16
C ASP A 384 2.45 9.84 28.97
N GLY A 385 1.76 9.60 27.85
CA GLY A 385 1.11 8.33 27.52
C GLY A 385 -0.24 8.09 28.22
N ARG A 386 -0.85 9.14 28.81
CA ARG A 386 -2.15 9.03 29.48
C ARG A 386 -3.28 9.22 28.46
N PRO A 387 -4.34 8.39 28.53
CA PRO A 387 -5.51 8.57 27.67
C PRO A 387 -6.16 9.94 27.86
N LEU A 388 -6.51 10.57 26.74
CA LEU A 388 -7.21 11.85 26.68
C LEU A 388 -8.71 11.61 26.45
N PRO A 389 -9.57 12.50 26.99
CA PRO A 389 -11.01 12.45 26.72
C PRO A 389 -11.32 12.86 25.26
N ASP A 390 -12.56 12.57 24.83
CA ASP A 390 -13.06 13.00 23.54
C ASP A 390 -13.01 14.54 23.41
N GLY A 391 -12.61 15.02 22.24
CA GLY A 391 -12.42 16.43 21.94
C GLY A 391 -10.99 16.92 22.13
N GLU A 392 -10.16 16.23 22.88
CA GLU A 392 -8.75 16.55 23.02
C GLU A 392 -7.90 15.82 21.96
N CYS A 393 -6.80 16.47 21.56
CA CYS A 393 -5.93 15.95 20.51
C CYS A 393 -4.65 15.37 21.13
N GLY A 394 -4.23 14.22 20.65
CA GLY A 394 -3.02 13.55 21.09
C GLY A 394 -2.56 12.48 20.11
N GLU A 395 -1.62 11.66 20.54
CA GLU A 395 -1.06 10.58 19.76
C GLU A 395 -2.03 9.39 19.68
N LEU A 396 -2.24 8.88 18.46
CA LEU A 396 -3.13 7.75 18.19
C LEU A 396 -2.44 6.43 18.52
N TRP A 397 -3.06 5.66 19.42
CA TRP A 397 -2.69 4.30 19.77
C TRP A 397 -3.84 3.35 19.43
N THR A 398 -3.51 2.17 18.90
CA THR A 398 -4.52 1.22 18.46
C THR A 398 -4.15 -0.22 18.71
N ARG A 399 -5.17 -1.05 18.95
CA ARG A 399 -5.08 -2.50 19.08
C ARG A 399 -6.36 -3.11 18.51
N GLY A 400 -6.29 -4.31 17.90
CA GLY A 400 -7.48 -4.94 17.37
C GLY A 400 -7.22 -6.23 16.60
N PRO A 401 -8.28 -6.87 16.08
CA PRO A 401 -8.19 -8.18 15.45
C PRO A 401 -7.44 -8.21 14.12
N TYR A 402 -7.12 -7.06 13.56
CA TYR A 402 -6.31 -6.91 12.34
C TYR A 402 -5.19 -5.87 12.50
N THR A 403 -4.96 -5.38 13.70
CA THR A 403 -3.75 -4.61 14.04
C THR A 403 -2.61 -5.60 14.25
N PHE A 404 -1.54 -5.46 13.47
CA PHE A 404 -0.38 -6.35 13.54
C PHE A 404 0.31 -6.33 14.91
N ARG A 405 1.24 -7.26 15.15
CA ARG A 405 1.91 -7.39 16.46
C ARG A 405 3.40 -7.09 16.41
N GLY A 406 3.93 -6.78 15.23
CA GLY A 406 5.33 -6.42 15.06
C GLY A 406 5.79 -6.48 13.61
N TYR A 407 6.73 -5.62 13.26
CA TYR A 407 7.40 -5.66 11.97
C TYR A 407 8.37 -6.83 11.92
N PHE A 408 8.51 -7.42 10.75
CA PHE A 408 9.41 -8.54 10.51
C PHE A 408 10.87 -8.14 10.68
N LYS A 409 11.62 -8.90 11.47
CA LYS A 409 13.05 -8.69 11.76
C LYS A 409 13.38 -7.25 12.21
N ALA A 410 12.52 -6.63 13.02
CA ALA A 410 12.69 -5.24 13.47
C ALA A 410 12.52 -5.07 14.99
N ASP A 411 13.12 -5.95 15.81
CA ASP A 411 12.92 -6.07 17.25
C ASP A 411 13.14 -4.75 18.01
N ALA A 412 14.23 -4.04 17.73
CA ALA A 412 14.53 -2.76 18.37
C ALA A 412 13.48 -1.68 18.05
N HIS A 413 12.83 -1.75 16.89
CA HIS A 413 11.74 -0.87 16.53
C HIS A 413 10.45 -1.32 17.22
N ASN A 414 10.15 -2.61 17.20
CA ASN A 414 8.95 -3.18 17.80
C ASN A 414 8.86 -2.87 19.30
N GLN A 415 9.97 -2.94 20.04
CA GLN A 415 10.03 -2.56 21.45
C GLN A 415 9.60 -1.13 21.75
N ARG A 416 9.69 -0.21 20.77
CA ARG A 416 9.30 1.20 20.92
C ARG A 416 7.94 1.50 20.32
N ALA A 417 7.50 0.67 19.37
CA ALA A 417 6.26 0.88 18.62
C ALA A 417 5.04 0.31 19.35
N PHE A 418 5.23 -0.56 20.33
CA PHE A 418 4.17 -1.18 21.10
C PHE A 418 4.37 -0.91 22.60
N ASP A 419 3.28 -0.67 23.30
CA ASP A 419 3.28 -0.64 24.75
C ASP A 419 3.15 -2.06 25.36
N ARG A 420 3.21 -2.13 26.70
CA ARG A 420 3.08 -3.39 27.43
C ARG A 420 1.74 -4.09 27.27
N ASP A 421 0.68 -3.33 26.95
CA ASP A 421 -0.69 -3.82 26.77
C ASP A 421 -0.93 -4.19 25.29
N GLY A 422 0.07 -3.98 24.43
CA GLY A 422 0.09 -4.34 23.03
C GLY A 422 -0.63 -3.36 22.12
N PHE A 423 -0.84 -2.13 22.55
CA PHE A 423 -1.25 -1.04 21.68
C PHE A 423 -0.09 -0.61 20.79
N TYR A 424 -0.38 -0.41 19.53
CA TYR A 424 0.54 0.12 18.55
C TYR A 424 0.46 1.65 18.50
N CYS A 425 1.61 2.30 18.64
CA CYS A 425 1.77 3.73 18.45
C CYS A 425 1.87 4.06 16.97
N THR A 426 0.87 4.74 16.41
CA THR A 426 0.81 5.02 14.98
C THR A 426 1.73 6.18 14.57
N GLY A 427 2.03 7.08 15.50
CA GLY A 427 2.72 8.34 15.26
C GLY A 427 1.85 9.41 14.59
N ASP A 428 0.56 9.15 14.37
CA ASP A 428 -0.40 10.15 13.92
C ASP A 428 -0.97 10.91 15.13
N LEU A 429 -1.19 12.21 14.98
CA LEU A 429 -1.90 13.04 15.93
C LEU A 429 -3.34 13.19 15.50
N VAL A 430 -4.27 12.84 16.39
CA VAL A 430 -5.71 12.88 16.11
C VAL A 430 -6.49 13.50 17.27
N CYS A 431 -7.66 14.04 16.97
CA CYS A 431 -8.69 14.31 17.97
C CYS A 431 -9.82 13.28 17.78
N ARG A 432 -10.18 12.56 18.83
CA ARG A 432 -11.35 11.68 18.81
C ARG A 432 -12.58 12.49 19.24
N LEU A 433 -13.58 12.52 18.37
CA LEU A 433 -14.83 13.24 18.62
C LEU A 433 -15.84 12.34 19.36
N PRO A 434 -16.83 12.93 20.07
CA PRO A 434 -17.98 12.18 20.54
C PRO A 434 -18.61 11.39 19.38
N GLY A 435 -18.89 10.09 19.61
CA GLY A 435 -19.34 9.18 18.55
C GLY A 435 -18.23 8.42 17.83
N GLY A 436 -16.96 8.65 18.22
CA GLY A 436 -15.80 7.86 17.80
C GLY A 436 -15.15 8.27 16.47
N HIS A 437 -15.60 9.34 15.82
CA HIS A 437 -14.95 9.88 14.64
C HIS A 437 -13.56 10.43 14.97
N LEU A 438 -12.60 10.15 14.11
CA LEU A 438 -11.24 10.65 14.24
C LEU A 438 -11.01 11.82 13.26
N MET A 439 -10.42 12.87 13.76
CA MET A 439 -9.95 14.00 12.97
C MET A 439 -8.41 14.02 13.03
N VAL A 440 -7.77 13.74 11.91
CA VAL A 440 -6.30 13.75 11.81
C VAL A 440 -5.81 15.19 11.80
N VAL A 441 -4.94 15.55 12.75
CA VAL A 441 -4.41 16.90 12.90
C VAL A 441 -2.92 17.01 12.57
N GLY A 442 -2.19 15.88 12.49
CA GLY A 442 -0.77 15.89 12.14
C GLY A 442 -0.07 14.55 12.35
N ARG A 443 1.26 14.61 12.38
CA ARG A 443 2.14 13.47 12.70
C ARG A 443 3.27 13.87 13.64
N ASN A 444 3.63 12.96 14.53
CA ASN A 444 4.72 13.16 15.49
C ASN A 444 6.12 13.07 14.86
N LYS A 445 6.25 12.50 13.67
CA LYS A 445 7.54 12.20 13.04
C LYS A 445 7.76 13.00 11.78
N ASP A 446 9.06 13.17 11.44
CA ASP A 446 9.54 13.86 10.23
C ASP A 446 9.26 13.06 8.93
N GLN A 447 8.15 12.35 8.87
CA GLN A 447 7.70 11.69 7.67
C GLN A 447 6.91 12.68 6.83
N ILE A 448 7.30 12.83 5.56
CA ILE A 448 6.63 13.72 4.62
C ILE A 448 5.62 12.90 3.84
N ASN A 449 4.35 13.31 3.88
CA ASN A 449 3.26 12.62 3.17
C ASN A 449 2.94 13.35 1.86
N ARG A 450 3.70 13.03 0.83
CA ARG A 450 3.62 13.67 -0.49
C ARG A 450 2.58 12.95 -1.37
N GLY A 451 1.37 13.47 -1.42
CA GLY A 451 0.33 12.91 -2.29
C GLY A 451 -0.06 11.46 -1.99
N GLY A 452 0.07 11.04 -0.74
CA GLY A 452 -0.16 9.65 -0.31
C GLY A 452 1.11 8.80 -0.26
N GLU A 453 2.17 9.20 -0.96
CA GLU A 453 3.49 8.57 -0.85
C GLU A 453 4.23 9.12 0.36
N LYS A 454 4.83 8.23 1.11
CA LYS A 454 5.52 8.55 2.36
C LYS A 454 7.02 8.63 2.12
N ILE A 455 7.60 9.80 2.40
CA ILE A 455 9.03 10.04 2.27
C ILE A 455 9.65 10.06 3.67
N ASP A 456 10.65 9.22 3.88
CA ASP A 456 11.47 9.31 5.07
C ASP A 456 12.53 10.40 4.87
N ALA A 457 12.43 11.44 5.69
CA ALA A 457 13.37 12.55 5.61
C ALA A 457 14.80 12.10 5.91
N LEU A 458 15.00 11.19 6.88
CA LEU A 458 16.34 10.73 7.27
C LEU A 458 17.02 9.95 6.14
N GLU A 459 16.27 9.10 5.42
CA GLU A 459 16.81 8.37 4.27
C GLU A 459 17.40 9.33 3.23
N ILE A 460 16.65 10.36 2.90
CA ILE A 460 17.09 11.33 1.88
C ILE A 460 18.24 12.21 2.42
N GLU A 461 18.18 12.60 3.68
CA GLU A 461 19.27 13.36 4.31
C GLU A 461 20.58 12.59 4.32
N GLU A 462 20.57 11.31 4.67
CA GLU A 462 21.75 10.44 4.64
C GLU A 462 22.35 10.35 3.23
N LEU A 463 21.49 10.24 2.20
CA LEU A 463 21.94 10.23 0.82
C LEU A 463 22.51 11.57 0.37
N LEU A 464 21.86 12.67 0.73
CA LEU A 464 22.34 14.02 0.44
C LEU A 464 23.72 14.27 1.04
N LEU A 465 23.99 13.74 2.25
CA LEU A 465 25.30 13.84 2.90
C LEU A 465 26.40 13.05 2.18
N THR A 466 26.08 12.11 1.30
CA THR A 466 27.08 11.43 0.45
C THR A 466 27.50 12.27 -0.77
N HIS A 467 26.78 13.35 -1.09
CA HIS A 467 27.15 14.25 -2.18
C HIS A 467 28.40 15.07 -1.79
N PRO A 468 29.44 15.15 -2.65
CA PRO A 468 30.73 15.81 -2.30
C PRO A 468 30.60 17.27 -1.83
N GLU A 469 29.63 17.99 -2.35
CA GLU A 469 29.43 19.39 -2.04
C GLU A 469 28.58 19.63 -0.77
N VAL A 470 27.87 18.62 -0.26
CA VAL A 470 26.95 18.77 0.87
C VAL A 470 27.69 18.55 2.19
N ARG A 471 27.63 19.53 3.09
CA ARG A 471 28.17 19.46 4.46
C ARG A 471 27.13 19.04 5.48
N GLN A 472 25.93 19.63 5.36
CA GLN A 472 24.79 19.32 6.23
C GLN A 472 23.52 19.33 5.38
N ALA A 473 22.56 18.49 5.77
CA ALA A 473 21.29 18.35 5.10
C ALA A 473 20.15 18.23 6.11
N ALA A 474 19.03 18.85 5.80
CA ALA A 474 17.75 18.61 6.47
C ALA A 474 16.65 18.58 5.42
N LEU A 475 15.78 17.59 5.49
CA LEU A 475 14.59 17.48 4.66
C LEU A 475 13.36 17.67 5.55
N VAL A 476 12.50 18.61 5.18
CA VAL A 476 11.29 18.90 5.94
C VAL A 476 10.06 18.95 5.05
N ALA A 477 8.91 18.66 5.65
CA ALA A 477 7.61 18.85 5.00
C ALA A 477 7.34 20.34 4.80
N MET A 478 6.77 20.69 3.66
CA MET A 478 6.26 21.98 3.28
C MET A 478 4.79 21.81 2.88
N PRO A 479 3.84 22.57 3.42
CA PRO A 479 2.44 22.48 3.03
C PRO A 479 2.24 22.68 1.53
N ASP A 480 1.39 21.87 0.92
CA ASP A 480 1.03 21.98 -0.49
C ASP A 480 -0.47 21.74 -0.68
N PRO A 481 -1.21 22.63 -1.37
CA PRO A 481 -2.66 22.49 -1.52
C PRO A 481 -3.10 21.26 -2.29
N MET A 482 -2.25 20.74 -3.19
CA MET A 482 -2.59 19.59 -4.04
C MET A 482 -2.07 18.28 -3.48
N LEU A 483 -0.86 18.27 -2.95
CA LEU A 483 -0.20 17.05 -2.48
C LEU A 483 -0.32 16.82 -0.97
N GLY A 484 -0.96 17.75 -0.26
CA GLY A 484 -0.95 17.79 1.20
C GLY A 484 0.39 18.30 1.72
N GLU A 485 1.47 17.62 1.36
CA GLU A 485 2.83 18.03 1.67
C GLU A 485 3.75 17.85 0.46
N ARG A 486 4.80 18.70 0.41
CA ARG A 486 5.98 18.56 -0.44
C ARG A 486 7.24 18.50 0.41
N SER A 487 8.32 18.04 -0.20
CA SER A 487 9.61 17.99 0.47
C SER A 487 10.48 19.20 0.10
N CYS A 488 11.06 19.84 1.12
CA CYS A 488 12.03 20.91 0.97
C CYS A 488 13.36 20.47 1.59
N ALA A 489 14.43 20.44 0.78
CA ALA A 489 15.78 20.19 1.25
C ALA A 489 16.46 21.50 1.63
N PHE A 490 16.93 21.61 2.87
CA PHE A 490 17.83 22.65 3.33
C PHE A 490 19.24 22.09 3.34
N LEU A 491 20.14 22.71 2.59
CA LEU A 491 21.52 22.25 2.47
C LEU A 491 22.52 23.35 2.83
N MET A 492 23.51 22.95 3.62
CA MET A 492 24.76 23.69 3.74
C MET A 492 25.78 23.05 2.80
N CYS A 493 26.19 23.77 1.77
CA CYS A 493 27.08 23.28 0.72
C CYS A 493 28.42 23.98 0.71
N ARG A 494 29.46 23.31 0.16
CA ARG A 494 30.78 23.92 -0.14
C ARG A 494 30.70 24.83 -1.35
N GLU A 495 30.05 24.31 -2.40
CA GLU A 495 29.75 25.01 -3.64
C GLU A 495 28.24 25.00 -3.88
N PRO A 496 27.67 26.03 -4.50
CA PRO A 496 26.23 26.11 -4.73
C PRO A 496 25.72 24.96 -5.61
N LEU A 497 24.67 24.27 -5.14
CA LEU A 497 23.92 23.26 -5.86
C LEU A 497 22.59 23.83 -6.35
N ASN A 498 22.09 23.30 -7.47
CA ASN A 498 20.73 23.57 -7.91
C ASN A 498 19.86 22.31 -7.84
N LEU A 499 18.56 22.49 -7.79
CA LEU A 499 17.60 21.41 -7.64
C LEU A 499 17.68 20.33 -8.74
N PRO A 500 17.84 20.68 -10.05
CA PRO A 500 18.01 19.67 -11.09
C PRO A 500 19.24 18.76 -10.90
N ARG A 501 20.39 19.34 -10.51
CA ARG A 501 21.62 18.59 -10.23
C ARG A 501 21.47 17.68 -9.02
N LEU A 502 20.82 18.19 -7.97
CA LEU A 502 20.51 17.43 -6.76
C LEU A 502 19.60 16.21 -7.07
N ARG A 503 18.51 16.44 -7.82
CA ARG A 503 17.60 15.37 -8.22
C ARG A 503 18.29 14.33 -9.11
N ARG A 504 19.17 14.74 -10.01
CA ARG A 504 19.95 13.82 -10.83
C ARG A 504 20.82 12.94 -9.96
N PHE A 505 21.59 13.52 -9.04
CA PHE A 505 22.42 12.78 -8.10
C PHE A 505 21.61 11.72 -7.33
N LEU A 506 20.45 12.09 -6.76
CA LEU A 506 19.61 11.15 -6.03
C LEU A 506 19.06 10.02 -6.92
N ARG A 507 18.72 10.30 -8.19
CA ARG A 507 18.34 9.25 -9.15
C ARG A 507 19.47 8.28 -9.43
N GLU A 508 20.70 8.78 -9.58
CA GLU A 508 21.90 7.95 -9.74
C GLU A 508 22.15 7.05 -8.52
N GLN A 509 21.71 7.48 -7.33
CA GLN A 509 21.70 6.65 -6.12
C GLN A 509 20.51 5.66 -6.06
N GLY A 510 19.65 5.62 -7.07
CA GLY A 510 18.50 4.71 -7.15
C GLY A 510 17.27 5.15 -6.36
N VAL A 511 17.16 6.43 -6.04
CA VAL A 511 16.02 7.02 -5.31
C VAL A 511 14.81 7.16 -6.24
N ALA A 512 13.65 6.69 -5.79
CA ALA A 512 12.39 6.81 -6.52
C ALA A 512 11.98 8.28 -6.71
N ASP A 513 11.35 8.61 -7.85
CA ASP A 513 11.03 9.98 -8.24
C ASP A 513 10.16 10.73 -7.22
N TYR A 514 9.24 10.05 -6.55
CA TYR A 514 8.36 10.67 -5.55
C TYR A 514 9.12 11.13 -4.28
N LYS A 515 10.31 10.56 -4.01
CA LYS A 515 11.17 10.90 -2.87
C LYS A 515 12.11 12.07 -3.15
N LEU A 516 12.22 12.51 -4.41
CA LEU A 516 13.11 13.59 -4.80
C LEU A 516 12.61 14.92 -4.21
N PRO A 517 13.50 15.76 -3.64
CA PRO A 517 13.11 17.05 -3.08
C PRO A 517 12.37 17.92 -4.10
N ASP A 518 11.24 18.51 -3.67
CA ASP A 518 10.46 19.43 -4.51
C ASP A 518 11.05 20.83 -4.53
N ARG A 519 11.68 21.23 -3.43
CA ARG A 519 12.35 22.53 -3.26
C ARG A 519 13.73 22.35 -2.66
N LEU A 520 14.64 23.24 -2.99
CA LEU A 520 15.98 23.34 -2.43
C LEU A 520 16.19 24.75 -1.88
N VAL A 521 16.65 24.84 -0.64
CA VAL A 521 17.09 26.06 0.02
C VAL A 521 18.53 25.88 0.45
N LEU A 522 19.42 26.75 -0.03
CA LEU A 522 20.81 26.79 0.42
C LEU A 522 20.91 27.72 1.62
N VAL A 523 21.56 27.26 2.68
CA VAL A 523 21.74 28.00 3.93
C VAL A 523 23.21 28.04 4.33
N GLU A 524 23.62 29.10 4.97
CA GLU A 524 24.97 29.23 5.55
C GLU A 524 25.12 28.39 6.82
N GLN A 525 24.01 28.23 7.58
CA GLN A 525 23.95 27.45 8.80
C GLN A 525 22.54 26.90 9.02
N LEU A 526 22.43 25.64 9.45
CA LEU A 526 21.16 25.06 9.91
C LEU A 526 20.89 25.42 11.37
N PRO A 527 19.63 25.69 11.75
CA PRO A 527 19.27 25.89 13.15
C PRO A 527 19.46 24.60 13.95
N HIS A 528 19.91 24.76 15.20
CA HIS A 528 20.14 23.62 16.10
C HIS A 528 19.34 23.79 17.39
N THR A 529 18.85 22.67 17.90
CA THR A 529 18.24 22.59 19.25
C THR A 529 19.32 22.79 20.33
N PRO A 530 18.94 23.08 21.58
CA PRO A 530 19.90 23.22 22.71
C PRO A 530 20.79 21.99 22.93
N VAL A 531 20.38 20.82 22.44
CA VAL A 531 21.15 19.56 22.52
C VAL A 531 21.98 19.27 21.25
N GLY A 532 22.11 20.25 20.35
CA GLY A 532 22.97 20.18 19.16
C GLY A 532 22.39 19.42 17.97
N LYS A 533 21.10 19.06 17.98
CA LYS A 533 20.41 18.46 16.83
C LYS A 533 19.86 19.54 15.90
N ILE A 534 19.75 19.27 14.60
CA ILE A 534 19.10 20.17 13.65
C ILE A 534 17.65 20.39 14.08
N ASP A 535 17.25 21.65 14.20
CA ASP A 535 15.89 22.06 14.58
C ASP A 535 14.99 22.15 13.34
N LYS A 536 14.42 21.01 12.98
CA LYS A 536 13.49 20.90 11.84
C LYS A 536 12.18 21.66 12.05
N GLN A 537 11.78 21.92 13.29
CA GLN A 537 10.59 22.71 13.57
C GLN A 537 10.80 24.17 13.14
N THR A 538 11.92 24.75 13.51
CA THR A 538 12.29 26.10 13.06
C THR A 538 12.33 26.19 11.54
N LEU A 539 12.85 25.17 10.84
CA LEU A 539 12.87 25.14 9.37
C LEU A 539 11.46 25.10 8.76
N ARG A 540 10.53 24.32 9.34
CA ARG A 540 9.12 24.29 8.91
C ARG A 540 8.43 25.64 9.12
N GLU A 541 8.68 26.30 10.26
CA GLU A 541 8.11 27.61 10.56
C GLU A 541 8.63 28.70 9.61
N GLN A 542 9.88 28.62 9.17
CA GLN A 542 10.44 29.48 8.14
C GLN A 542 9.70 29.31 6.81
N LEU A 543 9.52 28.06 6.35
CA LEU A 543 8.77 27.77 5.12
C LEU A 543 7.32 28.24 5.19
N ALA A 544 6.66 28.04 6.32
CA ALA A 544 5.27 28.48 6.51
C ALA A 544 5.12 30.00 6.38
N LYS A 545 6.09 30.78 6.86
CA LYS A 545 6.11 32.25 6.73
C LYS A 545 6.39 32.70 5.29
N GLU A 546 7.14 31.94 4.51
CA GLU A 546 7.42 32.25 3.10
C GLU A 546 6.25 31.88 2.17
N CYS A 547 5.36 30.99 2.60
CA CYS A 547 4.21 30.51 1.85
C CYS A 547 2.89 31.23 2.23
N ALA A 548 2.88 32.04 3.28
CA ALA A 548 1.76 32.87 3.72
C ALA A 548 1.80 34.27 3.07
#